data_4a8be83dc577e790e5cbd776af6d081d
#
_entry.id   4a8be83dc577e790e5cbd776af6d081d
#
_cell.length_a   1.000
_cell.length_b   1.000
_cell.length_c   1.000
_cell.angle_alpha   90.00
_cell.angle_beta   90.00
_cell.angle_gamma   90.00
#
_symmetry.space_group_name_H-M   'P 1'
#
loop_
_entity.id
_entity.type
_entity.pdbx_description
1 polymer ?
#
loop_
_entity_poly.entity_id
_entity_poly.type
_entity_poly.pdbx_seq_one_letter_code
_entity_poly.pdbx_strand_id
1 'polypeptide(L)'
;LWAASPLFNGNKDYANFRNEEGKPFINQEFSREKWVRTAEACKEAIESAETNGCQLYDCSMDMSYSQDLPEEIFYSMNIRQTVTERFNSELIWSVGKQGTNELQNLSMACIVPSLQQGSGNGQVTGSILQSRAAGVYAPTLETAEQFYSKNGVPIDEDKEWLTSGKYDNRYTTRQVTSADKYNMRTGWTTAVLHFNREPRFYGSLGFDGSTWYGNGRTDVNDLNYVDGKYGRNSGNKWGFNYSITGYFAKKVVYYQNAITQSSQVVYEYPFPIIRLGDLYLMYAESLNEATEGDNNVPEEVYTYLRKVRERSGLKKGVLGQTEDIGDVRVAWEKYSNDPTKPKTKDGMRSIIKQERKIELALEGHQYNDLRRWKDASKELSKSIKGWNVQGEIEEDFYKVTTLFVPRAFTTKDYLWPIKKQDLQVDDKLIQTYGW
;
A
#
# COMPACT_ATOMS: atom_id res chain seq x y z
N LEU A 1 -18.50 -8.34 4.83
CA LEU A 1 -17.20 -8.94 4.55
C LEU A 1 -16.61 -9.67 5.76
N TRP A 2 -16.48 -9.05 6.94
CA TRP A 2 -15.94 -9.70 8.15
C TRP A 2 -16.69 -10.97 8.53
N ALA A 3 -18.02 -10.95 8.58
CA ALA A 3 -18.85 -12.10 8.96
C ALA A 3 -18.76 -13.27 7.97
N ALA A 4 -18.41 -13.00 6.71
CA ALA A 4 -18.21 -14.02 5.67
C ALA A 4 -16.77 -14.57 5.65
N SER A 5 -15.80 -13.81 6.17
CA SER A 5 -14.38 -14.15 6.11
C SER A 5 -14.01 -15.31 7.06
N PRO A 6 -12.88 -16.01 6.79
CA PRO A 6 -12.46 -17.20 7.52
C PRO A 6 -12.37 -17.06 9.04
N LEU A 7 -12.15 -15.86 9.58
CA LEU A 7 -12.11 -15.65 11.03
C LEU A 7 -13.46 -15.93 11.69
N PHE A 8 -14.60 -15.59 11.02
CA PHE A 8 -15.97 -15.70 11.56
C PHE A 8 -16.87 -16.66 10.78
N ASN A 9 -16.31 -17.40 9.82
CA ASN A 9 -17.07 -18.31 8.97
C ASN A 9 -16.33 -19.65 8.79
N GLY A 10 -16.73 -20.64 9.56
CA GLY A 10 -16.12 -21.98 9.53
C GLY A 10 -14.85 -22.10 10.36
N ASN A 11 -14.65 -21.25 11.36
CA ASN A 11 -13.43 -21.23 12.15
C ASN A 11 -13.51 -22.14 13.38
N LYS A 12 -12.83 -23.28 13.31
CA LYS A 12 -12.80 -24.31 14.38
C LYS A 12 -11.78 -24.01 15.48
N ASP A 13 -10.89 -23.03 15.32
CA ASP A 13 -9.87 -22.71 16.34
C ASP A 13 -10.50 -22.24 17.66
N TYR A 14 -11.73 -21.75 17.60
CA TYR A 14 -12.49 -21.24 18.74
C TYR A 14 -13.66 -22.15 19.14
N ALA A 15 -13.58 -23.46 18.86
CA ALA A 15 -14.67 -24.40 19.19
C ALA A 15 -15.04 -24.44 20.68
N ASN A 16 -14.06 -24.16 21.54
CA ASN A 16 -14.25 -24.11 23.00
C ASN A 16 -14.61 -22.71 23.52
N PHE A 17 -14.67 -21.71 22.67
CA PHE A 17 -15.12 -20.37 23.05
C PHE A 17 -16.64 -20.29 22.94
N ARG A 18 -17.32 -20.48 24.09
CA ARG A 18 -18.78 -20.65 24.19
C ARG A 18 -19.35 -19.78 25.29
N ASN A 19 -20.65 -19.41 25.13
CA ASN A 19 -21.38 -18.76 26.18
C ASN A 19 -21.82 -19.79 27.29
N GLU A 20 -22.45 -19.32 28.32
CA GLU A 20 -22.92 -20.15 29.44
C GLU A 20 -23.89 -21.25 29.02
N GLU A 21 -24.65 -21.04 27.94
CA GLU A 21 -25.58 -22.03 27.37
C GLU A 21 -24.89 -23.06 26.47
N GLY A 22 -23.54 -22.96 26.32
CA GLY A 22 -22.76 -23.86 25.48
C GLY A 22 -22.77 -23.50 23.99
N LYS A 23 -23.35 -22.37 23.59
CA LYS A 23 -23.40 -21.91 22.20
C LYS A 23 -22.07 -21.27 21.83
N PRO A 24 -21.43 -21.65 20.68
CA PRO A 24 -20.19 -21.04 20.25
C PRO A 24 -20.38 -19.57 19.85
N PHE A 25 -19.44 -18.70 20.24
CA PHE A 25 -19.43 -17.29 19.84
C PHE A 25 -19.02 -17.10 18.37
N ILE A 26 -18.26 -18.04 17.81
CA ILE A 26 -17.78 -18.00 16.42
C ILE A 26 -18.35 -19.19 15.67
N ASN A 27 -18.87 -18.95 14.45
CA ASN A 27 -19.46 -19.99 13.63
C ASN A 27 -18.42 -21.05 13.24
N GLN A 28 -18.71 -22.30 13.61
CA GLN A 28 -17.84 -23.46 13.37
C GLN A 28 -17.99 -24.06 11.98
N GLU A 29 -19.09 -23.78 11.33
CA GLU A 29 -19.41 -24.31 10.00
C GLU A 29 -19.27 -23.22 8.95
N PHE A 30 -18.69 -23.57 7.82
CA PHE A 30 -18.60 -22.66 6.68
C PHE A 30 -19.98 -22.48 6.05
N SER A 31 -20.35 -21.24 5.79
CA SER A 31 -21.56 -20.87 5.06
C SER A 31 -21.20 -20.05 3.84
N ARG A 32 -21.40 -20.62 2.65
CA ARG A 32 -21.27 -19.93 1.36
C ARG A 32 -22.25 -18.75 1.26
N GLU A 33 -23.44 -18.90 1.83
CA GLU A 33 -24.51 -17.89 1.82
C GLU A 33 -24.04 -16.54 2.37
N LYS A 34 -23.14 -16.54 3.35
CA LYS A 34 -22.56 -15.29 3.87
C LYS A 34 -21.78 -14.54 2.79
N TRP A 35 -21.06 -15.26 1.91
CA TRP A 35 -20.34 -14.64 0.80
C TRP A 35 -21.29 -14.15 -0.29
N VAL A 36 -22.34 -14.89 -0.60
CA VAL A 36 -23.39 -14.46 -1.54
C VAL A 36 -24.00 -13.14 -1.07
N ARG A 37 -24.47 -13.08 0.17
CA ARG A 37 -25.03 -11.85 0.76
C ARG A 37 -24.03 -10.69 0.80
N THR A 38 -22.74 -10.99 1.01
CA THR A 38 -21.70 -9.95 0.97
C THR A 38 -21.52 -9.41 -0.43
N ALA A 39 -21.54 -10.27 -1.45
CA ALA A 39 -21.45 -9.85 -2.85
C ALA A 39 -22.66 -8.97 -3.24
N GLU A 40 -23.88 -9.38 -2.88
CA GLU A 40 -25.10 -8.60 -3.11
C GLU A 40 -25.02 -7.21 -2.47
N ALA A 41 -24.64 -7.14 -1.19
CA ALA A 41 -24.49 -5.87 -0.48
C ALA A 41 -23.39 -4.97 -1.10
N CYS A 42 -22.28 -5.55 -1.55
CA CYS A 42 -21.24 -4.79 -2.26
C CYS A 42 -21.76 -4.25 -3.60
N LYS A 43 -22.52 -5.07 -4.35
CA LYS A 43 -23.11 -4.66 -5.63
C LYS A 43 -24.07 -3.50 -5.46
N GLU A 44 -25.01 -3.60 -4.51
CA GLU A 44 -25.95 -2.51 -4.20
C GLU A 44 -25.22 -1.23 -3.79
N ALA A 45 -24.16 -1.34 -2.99
CA ALA A 45 -23.35 -0.19 -2.58
C ALA A 45 -22.60 0.45 -3.76
N ILE A 46 -22.08 -0.37 -4.69
CA ILE A 46 -21.42 0.11 -5.92
C ILE A 46 -22.43 0.85 -6.80
N GLU A 47 -23.57 0.23 -7.07
CA GLU A 47 -24.63 0.82 -7.89
C GLU A 47 -25.13 2.15 -7.31
N SER A 48 -25.31 2.19 -5.98
CA SER A 48 -25.69 3.43 -5.28
C SER A 48 -24.62 4.50 -5.40
N ALA A 49 -23.34 4.15 -5.18
CA ALA A 49 -22.23 5.09 -5.28
C ALA A 49 -22.07 5.65 -6.70
N GLU A 50 -22.05 4.79 -7.72
CA GLU A 50 -21.90 5.19 -9.12
C GLU A 50 -23.09 6.03 -9.59
N THR A 51 -24.31 5.69 -9.21
CA THR A 51 -25.53 6.45 -9.54
C THR A 51 -25.51 7.86 -8.92
N ASN A 52 -24.86 8.01 -7.76
CA ASN A 52 -24.69 9.31 -7.09
C ASN A 52 -23.38 10.03 -7.47
N GLY A 53 -22.72 9.62 -8.55
CA GLY A 53 -21.60 10.34 -9.15
C GLY A 53 -20.23 9.92 -8.63
N CYS A 54 -20.12 8.86 -7.78
CA CYS A 54 -18.81 8.32 -7.44
C CYS A 54 -18.19 7.61 -8.64
N GLN A 55 -16.91 7.84 -8.84
CA GLN A 55 -16.12 7.18 -9.88
C GLN A 55 -14.67 7.05 -9.41
N LEU A 56 -13.90 6.12 -9.99
CA LEU A 56 -12.47 6.02 -9.69
C LEU A 56 -11.78 7.35 -10.00
N TYR A 57 -10.94 7.80 -9.09
CA TYR A 57 -10.28 9.08 -9.20
C TYR A 57 -9.30 9.12 -10.38
N ASP A 58 -9.35 10.19 -11.13
CA ASP A 58 -8.41 10.52 -12.20
C ASP A 58 -7.98 11.98 -12.03
N CYS A 59 -6.69 12.23 -11.90
CA CYS A 59 -6.18 13.57 -11.62
C CYS A 59 -6.34 14.54 -12.81
N SER A 60 -6.66 14.08 -14.02
CA SER A 60 -7.05 14.94 -15.13
C SER A 60 -8.38 15.70 -14.89
N MET A 61 -9.20 15.20 -13.96
CA MET A 61 -10.43 15.87 -13.54
C MET A 61 -10.19 17.01 -12.55
N ASP A 62 -8.99 17.10 -12.01
CA ASP A 62 -8.62 18.12 -11.05
C ASP A 62 -8.01 19.32 -11.79
N MET A 63 -8.72 20.44 -11.79
CA MET A 63 -8.28 21.67 -12.45
C MET A 63 -7.02 22.29 -11.85
N SER A 64 -6.56 21.81 -10.68
CA SER A 64 -5.28 22.20 -10.10
C SER A 64 -4.07 21.65 -10.88
N TYR A 65 -4.29 20.61 -11.68
CA TYR A 65 -3.29 20.07 -12.64
C TYR A 65 -3.50 20.72 -14.01
N SER A 66 -2.96 21.88 -14.21
CA SER A 66 -3.13 22.64 -15.46
C SER A 66 -2.25 22.18 -16.62
N GLN A 67 -1.63 20.99 -16.60
CA GLN A 67 -0.55 20.66 -17.53
C GLN A 67 -0.47 19.18 -17.90
N ASP A 68 0.05 18.91 -19.07
CA ASP A 68 0.41 17.57 -19.56
C ASP A 68 1.53 16.96 -18.71
N LEU A 69 1.16 16.25 -17.63
CA LEU A 69 2.12 15.52 -16.81
C LEU A 69 2.64 14.30 -17.57
N PRO A 70 3.95 13.98 -17.45
CA PRO A 70 4.46 12.69 -17.88
C PRO A 70 3.67 11.54 -17.25
N GLU A 71 3.46 10.46 -18.01
CA GLU A 71 2.62 9.33 -17.56
C GLU A 71 3.04 8.78 -16.20
N GLU A 72 4.34 8.68 -15.92
CA GLU A 72 4.86 8.20 -14.63
C GLU A 72 4.40 9.09 -13.47
N ILE A 73 4.43 10.40 -13.65
CA ILE A 73 3.98 11.36 -12.64
C ILE A 73 2.46 11.33 -12.54
N PHE A 74 1.77 11.34 -13.69
CA PHE A 74 0.31 11.30 -13.75
C PHE A 74 -0.26 10.12 -12.95
N TYR A 75 0.18 8.89 -13.24
CA TYR A 75 -0.30 7.71 -12.52
C TYR A 75 0.16 7.66 -11.06
N SER A 76 1.36 8.14 -10.76
CA SER A 76 1.80 8.32 -9.37
C SER A 76 0.89 9.29 -8.60
N MET A 77 0.42 10.36 -9.25
CA MET A 77 -0.50 11.32 -8.64
C MET A 77 -1.91 10.77 -8.52
N ASN A 78 -2.42 10.00 -9.50
CA ASN A 78 -3.67 9.27 -9.35
C ASN A 78 -3.69 8.45 -8.05
N ILE A 79 -2.60 7.73 -7.76
CA ILE A 79 -2.49 6.89 -6.55
C ILE A 79 -2.48 7.73 -5.27
N ARG A 80 -1.71 8.81 -5.23
CA ARG A 80 -1.61 9.67 -4.04
C ARG A 80 -2.93 10.39 -3.75
N GLN A 81 -3.55 10.93 -4.78
CA GLN A 81 -4.72 11.78 -4.67
C GLN A 81 -6.01 11.02 -4.35
N THR A 82 -6.10 9.70 -4.62
CA THR A 82 -7.23 8.90 -4.10
C THR A 82 -7.36 8.97 -2.58
N VAL A 83 -6.25 9.26 -1.89
CA VAL A 83 -6.20 9.38 -0.43
C VAL A 83 -6.20 10.84 0.02
N THR A 84 -5.40 11.68 -0.65
CA THR A 84 -5.04 13.00 -0.15
C THR A 84 -5.86 14.13 -0.75
N GLU A 85 -6.53 13.94 -1.91
CA GLU A 85 -7.39 14.98 -2.47
C GLU A 85 -8.71 15.06 -1.72
N ARG A 86 -9.07 16.30 -1.35
CA ARG A 86 -10.28 16.58 -0.59
C ARG A 86 -11.52 16.35 -1.45
N PHE A 87 -12.47 15.57 -0.92
CA PHE A 87 -13.77 15.34 -1.56
C PHE A 87 -13.66 14.86 -3.00
N ASN A 88 -12.62 14.03 -3.28
CA ASN A 88 -12.45 13.44 -4.61
C ASN A 88 -13.60 12.49 -4.97
N SER A 89 -13.73 12.20 -6.28
CA SER A 89 -14.82 11.41 -6.85
C SER A 89 -14.88 9.96 -6.35
N GLU A 90 -13.81 9.43 -5.77
CA GLU A 90 -13.73 8.05 -5.30
C GLU A 90 -14.17 7.91 -3.83
N LEU A 91 -14.24 9.02 -3.09
CA LEU A 91 -14.50 9.02 -1.65
C LEU A 91 -15.97 8.76 -1.34
N ILE A 92 -16.26 7.69 -0.59
CA ILE A 92 -17.61 7.34 -0.13
C ILE A 92 -17.80 7.75 1.33
N TRP A 93 -16.84 7.40 2.19
CA TRP A 93 -16.88 7.74 3.61
C TRP A 93 -15.49 8.06 4.15
N SER A 94 -15.41 9.11 4.96
CA SER A 94 -14.17 9.60 5.53
C SER A 94 -14.31 10.06 6.97
N VAL A 95 -13.17 10.13 7.65
CA VAL A 95 -13.06 10.84 8.94
C VAL A 95 -12.89 12.33 8.66
N GLY A 96 -13.89 13.13 8.98
CA GLY A 96 -13.88 14.59 8.74
C GLY A 96 -13.09 15.41 9.72
N LYS A 97 -12.51 14.81 10.78
CA LYS A 97 -11.76 15.51 11.81
C LYS A 97 -10.26 15.31 11.68
N GLN A 98 -9.56 16.38 11.96
CA GLN A 98 -8.14 16.60 12.09
C GLN A 98 -7.35 15.42 12.67
N GLY A 99 -6.33 15.00 11.99
CA GLY A 99 -5.42 13.92 12.35
C GLY A 99 -4.43 13.64 11.22
N THR A 100 -4.76 14.09 10.01
CA THR A 100 -3.90 13.89 8.86
C THR A 100 -2.67 14.81 8.84
N ASN A 101 -2.67 15.90 9.63
CA ASN A 101 -1.48 16.71 9.82
C ASN A 101 -0.35 15.89 10.47
N GLU A 102 -0.64 15.22 11.59
CA GLU A 102 0.36 14.39 12.27
C GLU A 102 0.74 13.17 11.42
N LEU A 103 -0.23 12.49 10.82
CA LEU A 103 0.03 11.39 9.89
C LEU A 103 1.01 11.80 8.79
N GLN A 104 0.80 12.96 8.15
CA GLN A 104 1.67 13.46 7.09
C GLN A 104 3.06 13.81 7.61
N ASN A 105 3.15 14.47 8.76
CA ASN A 105 4.42 14.81 9.39
C ASN A 105 5.26 13.56 9.71
N LEU A 106 4.62 12.52 10.24
CA LEU A 106 5.27 11.27 10.58
C LEU A 106 5.61 10.40 9.36
N SER A 107 4.98 10.65 8.21
CA SER A 107 5.16 9.89 6.97
C SER A 107 6.13 10.55 5.99
N MET A 108 6.25 11.88 6.04
CA MET A 108 6.95 12.69 5.05
C MET A 108 8.47 12.55 5.17
N ALA A 109 9.15 12.35 4.04
CA ALA A 109 10.59 12.52 3.95
C ALA A 109 10.95 14.01 4.16
N CYS A 110 12.04 14.30 4.85
CA CYS A 110 12.55 15.65 4.97
C CYS A 110 13.13 16.10 3.63
N ILE A 111 12.34 16.84 2.87
CA ILE A 111 12.70 17.39 1.56
C ILE A 111 12.56 18.89 1.60
N VAL A 112 13.67 19.60 1.42
CA VAL A 112 13.74 21.07 1.38
C VAL A 112 14.21 21.50 0.01
N PRO A 113 13.34 21.99 -0.88
CA PRO A 113 13.67 22.28 -2.27
C PRO A 113 14.88 23.21 -2.45
N SER A 114 14.98 24.25 -1.65
CA SER A 114 16.10 25.22 -1.72
C SER A 114 17.47 24.64 -1.36
N LEU A 115 17.50 23.46 -0.73
CA LEU A 115 18.74 22.78 -0.36
C LEU A 115 19.14 21.67 -1.34
N GLN A 116 18.29 21.38 -2.32
CA GLN A 116 18.53 20.37 -3.35
C GLN A 116 19.06 20.95 -4.67
N GLN A 117 19.20 22.27 -4.75
CA GLN A 117 19.77 22.93 -5.93
C GLN A 117 21.30 22.79 -5.94
N GLY A 118 21.81 22.21 -7.02
CA GLY A 118 23.25 22.02 -7.23
C GLY A 118 23.83 20.75 -6.60
N SER A 119 25.08 20.46 -6.92
CA SER A 119 25.82 19.29 -6.40
C SER A 119 26.28 19.44 -4.94
N GLY A 120 25.79 20.44 -4.22
CA GLY A 120 26.13 20.69 -2.82
C GLY A 120 25.27 19.86 -1.87
N ASN A 121 25.90 19.29 -0.85
CA ASN A 121 25.24 18.71 0.31
C ASN A 121 24.52 19.82 1.10
N GLY A 122 23.33 20.24 0.66
CA GLY A 122 22.54 21.22 1.37
C GLY A 122 22.26 20.76 2.80
N GLN A 123 23.00 21.28 3.76
CA GLN A 123 22.80 20.97 5.16
C GLN A 123 21.62 21.79 5.68
N VAL A 124 20.57 21.10 6.08
CA VAL A 124 19.51 21.72 6.89
C VAL A 124 20.06 21.93 8.29
N THR A 125 20.27 23.17 8.66
CA THR A 125 20.65 23.56 10.03
C THR A 125 19.45 24.24 10.67
N GLY A 126 18.78 23.59 11.62
CA GLY A 126 17.73 24.23 12.38
C GLY A 126 16.72 23.25 13.00
N SER A 127 16.24 23.61 14.18
CA SER A 127 15.38 22.79 15.03
C SER A 127 13.97 22.54 14.47
N ILE A 128 13.49 23.33 13.53
CA ILE A 128 12.13 23.22 12.97
C ILE A 128 11.97 21.97 12.09
N LEU A 129 13.01 21.59 11.37
CA LEU A 129 12.98 20.43 10.46
C LEU A 129 13.10 19.10 11.21
N GLN A 130 13.73 19.10 12.37
CA GLN A 130 13.93 17.90 13.20
C GLN A 130 12.63 17.35 13.78
N SER A 131 11.60 18.19 13.95
CA SER A 131 10.38 17.82 14.66
C SER A 131 9.18 17.54 13.76
N ARG A 132 9.24 17.85 12.45
CA ARG A 132 8.04 17.96 11.63
C ARG A 132 7.98 17.08 10.38
N ALA A 133 9.09 16.67 9.80
CA ALA A 133 9.14 15.70 8.70
C ALA A 133 9.97 14.48 9.14
N ALA A 134 9.32 13.61 9.88
CA ALA A 134 10.02 12.61 10.69
C ALA A 134 10.25 11.29 9.95
N GLY A 135 9.41 10.93 8.98
CA GLY A 135 9.48 9.65 8.27
C GLY A 135 9.39 8.41 9.17
N VAL A 136 8.87 8.55 10.40
CA VAL A 136 8.82 7.44 11.38
C VAL A 136 7.77 6.38 11.04
N TYR A 137 6.72 6.74 10.28
CA TYR A 137 5.83 5.75 9.66
C TYR A 137 6.53 5.17 8.44
N ALA A 138 7.44 4.26 8.70
CA ALA A 138 8.36 3.70 7.72
C ALA A 138 7.83 2.38 7.16
N PRO A 139 7.43 2.33 5.88
CA PRO A 139 7.10 1.07 5.21
C PRO A 139 8.28 0.09 5.28
N THR A 140 7.98 -1.20 5.45
CA THR A 140 9.03 -2.23 5.54
C THR A 140 9.58 -2.62 4.16
N LEU A 141 10.67 -3.37 4.12
CA LEU A 141 11.20 -3.93 2.88
C LEU A 141 10.18 -4.87 2.21
N GLU A 142 9.46 -5.67 3.01
CA GLU A 142 8.37 -6.51 2.50
C GLU A 142 7.24 -5.68 1.87
N THR A 143 6.95 -4.50 2.43
CA THR A 143 5.98 -3.58 1.82
C THR A 143 6.45 -3.12 0.43
N ALA A 144 7.76 -2.88 0.24
CA ALA A 144 8.29 -2.52 -1.06
C ALA A 144 8.27 -3.71 -2.05
N GLU A 145 8.50 -4.92 -1.56
CA GLU A 145 8.47 -6.14 -2.38
C GLU A 145 7.07 -6.53 -2.84
N GLN A 146 6.02 -6.22 -2.06
CA GLN A 146 4.64 -6.62 -2.37
C GLN A 146 4.05 -6.01 -3.65
N PHE A 147 4.55 -4.86 -4.11
CA PHE A 147 4.08 -4.22 -5.34
C PHE A 147 4.47 -5.05 -6.56
N TYR A 148 3.70 -4.93 -7.63
CA TYR A 148 3.99 -5.63 -8.87
C TYR A 148 5.21 -5.05 -9.62
N SER A 149 5.73 -5.85 -10.53
CA SER A 149 6.59 -5.37 -11.60
C SER A 149 5.80 -4.44 -12.56
N LYS A 150 6.49 -3.78 -13.46
CA LYS A 150 5.86 -3.02 -14.55
C LYS A 150 4.91 -3.87 -15.42
N ASN A 151 5.07 -5.19 -15.40
CA ASN A 151 4.25 -6.14 -16.16
C ASN A 151 2.94 -6.51 -15.41
N GLY A 152 2.70 -5.93 -14.22
CA GLY A 152 1.47 -6.12 -13.46
C GLY A 152 1.34 -7.49 -12.79
N VAL A 153 2.45 -8.17 -12.52
CA VAL A 153 2.54 -9.44 -11.79
C VAL A 153 3.56 -9.35 -10.66
N PRO A 154 3.51 -10.21 -9.62
CA PRO A 154 4.50 -10.22 -8.55
C PRO A 154 5.92 -10.41 -9.10
N ILE A 155 6.91 -9.74 -8.48
CA ILE A 155 8.30 -9.79 -8.96
C ILE A 155 8.93 -11.18 -8.83
N ASP A 156 8.45 -12.01 -7.91
CA ASP A 156 8.84 -13.41 -7.72
C ASP A 156 8.12 -14.39 -8.64
N GLU A 157 7.11 -13.92 -9.38
CA GLU A 157 6.41 -14.66 -10.41
C GLU A 157 6.72 -14.15 -11.83
N ASP A 158 7.30 -12.95 -11.97
CA ASP A 158 7.57 -12.32 -13.27
C ASP A 158 8.72 -13.01 -14.00
N LYS A 159 8.42 -13.57 -15.18
CA LYS A 159 9.41 -14.25 -16.04
C LYS A 159 10.59 -13.36 -16.38
N GLU A 160 10.38 -12.05 -16.62
CA GLU A 160 11.47 -11.13 -16.92
C GLU A 160 12.40 -10.94 -15.71
N TRP A 161 11.83 -10.80 -14.50
CA TRP A 161 12.60 -10.67 -13.26
C TRP A 161 13.40 -11.94 -12.94
N LEU A 162 12.77 -13.10 -13.11
CA LEU A 162 13.38 -14.40 -12.81
C LEU A 162 14.49 -14.75 -13.83
N THR A 163 14.20 -14.65 -15.14
CA THR A 163 15.17 -15.05 -16.19
C THR A 163 16.34 -14.08 -16.33
N SER A 164 16.16 -12.81 -16.01
CA SER A 164 17.24 -11.82 -16.04
C SER A 164 18.10 -11.79 -14.76
N GLY A 165 17.75 -12.60 -13.75
CA GLY A 165 18.40 -12.60 -12.44
C GLY A 165 18.12 -11.35 -11.59
N LYS A 166 17.20 -10.47 -12.01
CA LYS A 166 16.83 -9.26 -11.24
C LYS A 166 16.27 -9.62 -9.87
N TYR A 167 15.47 -10.67 -9.79
CA TYR A 167 14.86 -11.07 -8.53
C TYR A 167 15.91 -11.49 -7.48
N ASP A 168 16.87 -12.32 -7.88
CA ASP A 168 17.95 -12.77 -6.98
C ASP A 168 18.88 -11.63 -6.58
N ASN A 169 19.11 -10.70 -7.51
CA ASN A 169 19.99 -9.55 -7.31
C ASN A 169 19.23 -8.27 -6.91
N ARG A 170 17.96 -8.35 -6.45
CA ARG A 170 17.13 -7.17 -6.19
C ARG A 170 17.67 -6.22 -5.13
N TYR A 171 18.55 -6.69 -4.25
CA TYR A 171 19.21 -5.87 -3.23
C TYR A 171 20.56 -5.31 -3.64
N THR A 172 21.07 -5.68 -4.80
CA THR A 172 22.25 -5.02 -5.37
C THR A 172 21.88 -3.65 -5.93
N THR A 173 22.85 -2.83 -6.21
CA THR A 173 22.63 -1.46 -6.68
C THR A 173 22.82 -1.31 -8.18
N ARG A 174 22.12 -0.32 -8.75
CA ARG A 174 22.20 0.09 -10.14
C ARG A 174 22.09 1.60 -10.25
N GLN A 175 22.80 2.20 -11.22
CA GLN A 175 22.69 3.61 -11.52
C GLN A 175 21.41 3.91 -12.32
N VAL A 176 20.72 4.99 -11.92
CA VAL A 176 19.51 5.51 -12.57
C VAL A 176 19.88 6.23 -13.86
N THR A 177 19.21 5.88 -14.93
CA THR A 177 19.37 6.51 -16.25
C THR A 177 18.32 7.57 -16.52
N SER A 178 18.44 8.32 -17.62
CA SER A 178 17.44 9.29 -18.04
C SER A 178 16.07 8.66 -18.37
N ALA A 179 16.03 7.36 -18.66
CA ALA A 179 14.77 6.63 -18.89
C ALA A 179 13.92 6.53 -17.62
N ASP A 180 14.51 6.62 -16.44
CA ASP A 180 13.83 6.48 -15.15
C ASP A 180 13.60 7.85 -14.45
N LYS A 181 13.89 8.97 -15.13
CA LYS A 181 14.03 10.33 -14.54
C LYS A 181 12.81 10.83 -13.78
N TYR A 182 11.60 10.36 -14.10
CA TYR A 182 10.38 10.80 -13.44
C TYR A 182 10.06 9.99 -12.16
N ASN A 183 10.65 8.81 -12.04
CA ASN A 183 10.52 7.96 -10.86
C ASN A 183 11.72 8.09 -9.91
N MET A 184 12.92 8.32 -10.48
CA MET A 184 14.18 8.36 -9.73
C MET A 184 15.12 9.41 -10.32
N ARG A 185 15.98 9.98 -9.47
CA ARG A 185 16.96 10.99 -9.87
C ARG A 185 18.04 10.40 -10.80
N THR A 186 18.15 10.91 -12.00
CA THR A 186 19.18 10.51 -12.96
C THR A 186 20.58 10.63 -12.36
N GLY A 187 21.42 9.63 -12.59
CA GLY A 187 22.78 9.54 -12.06
C GLY A 187 22.89 9.06 -10.61
N TRP A 188 21.75 8.91 -9.90
CA TRP A 188 21.73 8.32 -8.56
C TRP A 188 21.94 6.82 -8.62
N THR A 189 22.52 6.23 -7.58
CA THR A 189 22.64 4.78 -7.46
C THR A 189 21.66 4.27 -6.40
N THR A 190 20.80 3.32 -6.78
CA THR A 190 19.76 2.77 -5.90
C THR A 190 19.57 1.27 -6.13
N ALA A 191 18.82 0.59 -5.26
CA ALA A 191 18.62 -0.86 -5.34
C ALA A 191 17.90 -1.29 -6.64
N VAL A 192 18.27 -2.42 -7.21
CA VAL A 192 17.61 -3.04 -8.37
C VAL A 192 16.11 -3.24 -8.10
N LEU A 193 15.73 -3.51 -6.84
CA LEU A 193 14.34 -3.61 -6.38
C LEU A 193 13.47 -2.40 -6.76
N HIS A 194 14.05 -1.22 -6.91
CA HIS A 194 13.32 0.02 -7.20
C HIS A 194 13.03 0.24 -8.69
N PHE A 195 13.61 -0.56 -9.58
CA PHE A 195 13.44 -0.42 -11.03
C PHE A 195 12.33 -1.31 -11.57
N ASN A 196 11.74 -0.90 -12.69
CA ASN A 196 10.74 -1.68 -13.42
C ASN A 196 9.55 -2.11 -12.54
N ARG A 197 9.07 -1.20 -11.71
CA ARG A 197 7.90 -1.43 -10.85
C ARG A 197 6.66 -0.74 -11.45
N GLU A 198 5.50 -1.17 -11.00
CA GLU A 198 4.23 -0.54 -11.36
C GLU A 198 4.08 0.87 -10.76
N PRO A 199 3.19 1.74 -11.29
CA PRO A 199 3.03 3.11 -10.80
C PRO A 199 2.66 3.21 -9.32
N ARG A 200 1.89 2.25 -8.77
CA ARG A 200 1.52 2.24 -7.35
C ARG A 200 2.72 2.16 -6.42
N PHE A 201 3.80 1.49 -6.84
CA PHE A 201 5.07 1.49 -6.10
C PHE A 201 5.62 2.91 -5.94
N TYR A 202 5.76 3.62 -7.06
CA TYR A 202 6.34 4.98 -7.07
C TYR A 202 5.39 6.03 -6.47
N GLY A 203 4.09 5.84 -6.58
CA GLY A 203 3.07 6.69 -5.94
C GLY A 203 2.98 6.49 -4.43
N SER A 204 3.20 5.27 -3.94
CA SER A 204 3.03 4.94 -2.53
C SER A 204 4.29 5.13 -1.70
N LEU A 205 5.47 4.86 -2.26
CA LEU A 205 6.73 4.81 -1.52
C LEU A 205 7.70 5.92 -1.92
N GLY A 206 8.30 6.56 -0.90
CA GLY A 206 9.55 7.28 -1.04
C GLY A 206 10.72 6.37 -0.62
N PHE A 207 11.84 6.44 -1.31
CA PHE A 207 13.07 5.69 -1.03
C PHE A 207 14.27 6.50 -1.52
N ASP A 208 15.47 6.17 -1.08
CA ASP A 208 16.68 6.88 -1.46
C ASP A 208 16.86 6.96 -2.99
N GLY A 209 16.95 8.18 -3.51
CA GLY A 209 17.00 8.49 -4.94
C GLY A 209 15.65 8.60 -5.63
N SER A 210 14.52 8.28 -4.98
CA SER A 210 13.20 8.45 -5.60
C SER A 210 12.84 9.92 -5.78
N THR A 211 12.17 10.25 -6.87
CA THR A 211 11.60 11.58 -7.08
C THR A 211 10.37 11.80 -6.19
N TRP A 212 10.09 13.07 -5.91
CA TRP A 212 8.93 13.46 -5.12
C TRP A 212 8.27 14.69 -5.76
N TYR A 213 7.24 14.48 -6.56
CA TYR A 213 6.42 15.56 -7.11
C TYR A 213 5.66 16.28 -5.99
N GLY A 214 5.72 17.60 -5.96
CA GLY A 214 5.16 18.41 -4.89
C GLY A 214 6.19 18.80 -3.83
N ASN A 215 5.74 19.04 -2.60
CA ASN A 215 6.56 19.59 -1.50
C ASN A 215 7.32 20.87 -1.91
N GLY A 216 6.59 21.80 -2.56
CA GLY A 216 7.14 23.07 -3.03
C GLY A 216 7.78 23.02 -4.43
N ARG A 217 7.78 21.87 -5.13
CA ARG A 217 8.22 21.74 -6.52
C ARG A 217 7.25 20.89 -7.34
N THR A 218 6.76 21.48 -8.42
CA THR A 218 5.87 20.84 -9.40
C THR A 218 6.41 20.93 -10.83
N ASP A 219 7.58 21.52 -11.03
CA ASP A 219 8.27 21.47 -12.32
C ASP A 219 8.82 20.06 -12.56
N VAL A 220 8.34 19.41 -13.61
CA VAL A 220 8.74 18.04 -13.99
C VAL A 220 10.20 17.92 -14.42
N ASN A 221 10.87 19.06 -14.72
CA ASN A 221 12.29 19.12 -15.04
C ASN A 221 13.16 19.42 -13.82
N ASP A 222 12.56 19.79 -12.68
CA ASP A 222 13.27 20.09 -11.43
C ASP A 222 12.54 19.48 -10.22
N LEU A 223 12.39 18.15 -10.23
CA LEU A 223 11.70 17.43 -9.15
C LEU A 223 12.53 17.36 -7.88
N ASN A 224 11.86 17.38 -6.75
CA ASN A 224 12.45 16.96 -5.47
C ASN A 224 12.85 15.48 -5.53
N TYR A 225 13.81 15.10 -4.69
CA TYR A 225 14.21 13.71 -4.50
C TYR A 225 14.47 13.41 -3.02
N VAL A 226 14.37 12.13 -2.65
CA VAL A 226 14.74 11.65 -1.32
C VAL A 226 16.24 11.39 -1.26
N ASP A 227 16.92 11.91 -0.24
CA ASP A 227 18.32 11.65 0.07
C ASP A 227 18.36 10.95 1.45
N GLY A 228 18.25 9.63 1.42
CA GLY A 228 17.93 8.81 2.58
C GLY A 228 19.10 8.21 3.35
N LYS A 229 20.36 8.39 2.86
CA LYS A 229 21.54 7.83 3.50
C LYS A 229 21.85 8.53 4.84
N TYR A 230 22.69 7.91 5.67
CA TYR A 230 23.13 8.48 6.94
C TYR A 230 23.73 9.87 6.76
N GLY A 231 23.39 10.79 7.66
CA GLY A 231 23.86 12.17 7.62
C GLY A 231 23.17 13.05 6.55
N ARG A 232 22.32 12.49 5.69
CA ARG A 232 21.57 13.23 4.66
C ARG A 232 20.24 13.77 5.17
N ASN A 233 19.60 14.66 4.38
CA ASN A 233 18.42 15.39 4.84
C ASN A 233 17.21 14.50 5.13
N SER A 234 16.99 13.45 4.32
CA SER A 234 15.89 12.50 4.53
C SER A 234 16.31 11.27 5.33
N GLY A 235 17.60 11.13 5.66
CA GLY A 235 18.15 10.01 6.38
C GLY A 235 18.28 10.22 7.88
N ASN A 236 18.94 9.28 8.55
CA ASN A 236 19.31 9.39 9.95
C ASN A 236 20.45 10.41 10.13
N LYS A 237 20.08 11.64 10.45
CA LYS A 237 21.04 12.74 10.64
C LYS A 237 21.27 13.09 12.11
N TRP A 238 20.24 12.96 12.93
CA TRP A 238 20.26 13.41 14.32
C TRP A 238 19.99 12.31 15.35
N GLY A 239 19.84 11.05 14.92
CA GLY A 239 19.58 9.92 15.80
C GLY A 239 18.13 9.79 16.25
N PHE A 240 17.23 10.68 15.82
CA PHE A 240 15.79 10.63 16.07
C PHE A 240 15.02 11.20 14.88
N ASN A 241 13.72 10.89 14.79
CA ASN A 241 12.85 11.33 13.71
C ASN A 241 13.41 11.03 12.31
N TYR A 242 13.58 9.75 12.01
CA TYR A 242 14.03 9.25 10.71
C TYR A 242 13.35 7.92 10.37
N SER A 243 13.30 7.58 9.10
CA SER A 243 12.85 6.25 8.67
C SER A 243 13.84 5.18 9.09
N ILE A 244 13.41 4.25 9.94
CA ILE A 244 14.25 3.13 10.37
C ILE A 244 14.40 2.05 9.30
N THR A 245 13.58 2.08 8.24
CA THR A 245 13.60 1.11 7.14
C THR A 245 14.26 1.64 5.86
N GLY A 246 14.45 2.97 5.76
CA GLY A 246 14.89 3.64 4.54
C GLY A 246 13.78 3.90 3.50
N TYR A 247 12.51 3.57 3.84
CA TYR A 247 11.32 3.87 3.04
C TYR A 247 10.43 4.91 3.73
N PHE A 248 9.64 5.64 2.94
CA PHE A 248 8.73 6.68 3.41
C PHE A 248 7.32 6.45 2.86
N ALA A 249 6.30 6.74 3.65
CA ALA A 249 4.90 6.56 3.28
C ALA A 249 4.40 7.75 2.43
N LYS A 250 4.83 7.82 1.17
CA LYS A 250 4.58 8.93 0.23
C LYS A 250 3.09 9.10 -0.10
N LYS A 251 2.32 8.00 -0.22
CA LYS A 251 0.92 7.99 -0.62
C LYS A 251 0.02 8.88 0.25
N VAL A 252 0.30 8.94 1.55
CA VAL A 252 -0.52 9.68 2.53
C VAL A 252 -0.07 11.13 2.73
N VAL A 253 0.86 11.61 1.91
CA VAL A 253 1.38 12.98 1.98
C VAL A 253 0.84 13.80 0.82
N TYR A 254 0.06 14.85 1.12
CA TYR A 254 -0.52 15.73 0.11
C TYR A 254 0.57 16.48 -0.66
N TYR A 255 0.45 16.57 -1.97
CA TYR A 255 1.52 17.08 -2.83
C TYR A 255 1.81 18.57 -2.67
N GLN A 256 0.81 19.37 -2.27
CA GLN A 256 0.98 20.80 -2.04
C GLN A 256 1.62 21.15 -0.69
N ASN A 257 1.86 20.17 0.18
CA ASN A 257 2.66 20.42 1.38
C ASN A 257 4.01 21.00 0.98
N ALA A 258 4.58 21.86 1.83
CA ALA A 258 5.89 22.44 1.59
C ALA A 258 6.68 22.57 2.88
N ILE A 259 7.98 22.27 2.80
CA ILE A 259 8.94 22.48 3.86
C ILE A 259 9.99 23.43 3.35
N THR A 260 10.26 24.48 4.13
CA THR A 260 11.37 25.40 3.90
C THR A 260 12.36 25.31 5.07
N GLN A 261 13.43 26.06 5.02
CA GLN A 261 14.39 26.13 6.15
C GLN A 261 13.76 26.66 7.45
N SER A 262 12.69 27.46 7.35
CA SER A 262 12.10 28.16 8.49
C SER A 262 10.62 27.87 8.71
N SER A 263 9.94 27.24 7.79
CA SER A 263 8.49 27.00 7.87
C SER A 263 8.07 25.66 7.27
N GLN A 264 6.88 25.23 7.71
CA GLN A 264 6.21 24.07 7.13
C GLN A 264 4.74 24.40 6.92
N VAL A 265 4.23 24.04 5.75
CA VAL A 265 2.80 24.09 5.42
C VAL A 265 2.32 22.65 5.19
N VAL A 266 1.30 22.25 5.94
CA VAL A 266 0.64 20.94 5.77
C VAL A 266 -0.84 21.18 5.58
N TYR A 267 -1.38 20.66 4.48
CA TYR A 267 -2.80 20.75 4.16
C TYR A 267 -3.49 19.47 4.64
N GLU A 268 -4.40 19.60 5.59
CA GLU A 268 -5.20 18.49 6.09
C GLU A 268 -6.26 18.07 5.05
N TYR A 269 -6.53 16.78 5.02
CA TYR A 269 -7.58 16.18 4.18
C TYR A 269 -8.43 15.21 5.03
N PRO A 270 -9.71 14.94 4.64
CA PRO A 270 -10.51 13.90 5.27
C PRO A 270 -9.93 12.53 4.93
N PHE A 271 -9.50 11.77 5.94
CA PHE A 271 -8.92 10.45 5.69
C PHE A 271 -9.98 9.46 5.23
N PRO A 272 -9.81 8.77 4.07
CA PRO A 272 -10.79 7.85 3.53
C PRO A 272 -10.90 6.60 4.40
N ILE A 273 -12.14 6.23 4.75
CA ILE A 273 -12.47 4.96 5.42
C ILE A 273 -13.00 3.96 4.39
N ILE A 274 -13.85 4.44 3.47
CA ILE A 274 -14.36 3.65 2.36
C ILE A 274 -14.26 4.50 1.10
N ARG A 275 -13.63 3.95 0.08
CA ARG A 275 -13.58 4.51 -1.26
C ARG A 275 -13.96 3.46 -2.31
N LEU A 276 -14.36 3.91 -3.49
CA LEU A 276 -14.92 3.04 -4.52
C LEU A 276 -13.96 1.92 -4.95
N GLY A 277 -12.66 2.19 -5.03
CA GLY A 277 -11.66 1.16 -5.34
C GLY A 277 -11.60 0.03 -4.30
N ASP A 278 -11.73 0.34 -3.00
CA ASP A 278 -11.85 -0.69 -1.96
C ASP A 278 -13.13 -1.51 -2.12
N LEU A 279 -14.26 -0.83 -2.40
CA LEU A 279 -15.55 -1.49 -2.61
C LEU A 279 -15.53 -2.44 -3.81
N TYR A 280 -14.87 -2.06 -4.91
CA TYR A 280 -14.66 -2.95 -6.06
C TYR A 280 -13.88 -4.21 -5.69
N LEU A 281 -12.82 -4.06 -4.89
CA LEU A 281 -12.02 -5.20 -4.43
C LEU A 281 -12.76 -6.06 -3.41
N MET A 282 -13.62 -5.49 -2.55
CA MET A 282 -14.51 -6.25 -1.67
C MET A 282 -15.53 -7.08 -2.47
N TYR A 283 -16.08 -6.50 -3.53
CA TYR A 283 -17.02 -7.20 -4.41
C TYR A 283 -16.35 -8.35 -5.15
N ALA A 284 -15.18 -8.10 -5.76
CA ALA A 284 -14.40 -9.13 -6.44
C ALA A 284 -14.05 -10.31 -5.51
N GLU A 285 -13.63 -10.02 -4.27
CA GLU A 285 -13.37 -11.05 -3.25
C GLU A 285 -14.63 -11.86 -2.93
N SER A 286 -15.72 -11.16 -2.68
CA SER A 286 -16.99 -11.81 -2.28
C SER A 286 -17.54 -12.71 -3.39
N LEU A 287 -17.48 -12.29 -4.65
CA LEU A 287 -17.88 -13.10 -5.80
C LEU A 287 -17.01 -14.33 -5.96
N ASN A 288 -15.67 -14.16 -5.88
CA ASN A 288 -14.74 -15.27 -5.98
C ASN A 288 -15.00 -16.31 -4.88
N GLU A 289 -15.20 -15.87 -3.63
CA GLU A 289 -15.46 -16.78 -2.50
C GLU A 289 -16.85 -17.42 -2.55
N ALA A 290 -17.84 -16.73 -3.10
CA ALA A 290 -19.19 -17.27 -3.30
C ALA A 290 -19.27 -18.30 -4.44
N THR A 291 -18.28 -18.37 -5.33
CA THR A 291 -18.28 -19.27 -6.47
C THR A 291 -18.23 -20.74 -6.05
N GLU A 292 -18.98 -21.60 -6.74
CA GLU A 292 -18.93 -23.05 -6.62
C GLU A 292 -17.97 -23.64 -7.65
N GLY A 293 -17.14 -24.59 -7.18
CA GLY A 293 -16.11 -25.22 -8.01
C GLY A 293 -14.83 -24.38 -8.16
N ASP A 294 -13.76 -25.04 -8.58
CA ASP A 294 -12.41 -24.45 -8.54
C ASP A 294 -12.05 -23.63 -9.79
N ASN A 295 -12.66 -23.90 -10.93
CA ASN A 295 -12.28 -23.33 -12.23
C ASN A 295 -13.39 -22.48 -12.87
N ASN A 296 -14.19 -21.80 -12.07
CA ASN A 296 -15.33 -21.01 -12.56
C ASN A 296 -15.33 -19.60 -11.96
N VAL A 297 -14.22 -18.89 -12.13
CA VAL A 297 -14.12 -17.49 -11.66
C VAL A 297 -15.10 -16.62 -12.46
N PRO A 298 -16.05 -15.90 -11.83
CA PRO A 298 -17.01 -15.04 -12.51
C PRO A 298 -16.33 -13.91 -13.29
N GLU A 299 -16.86 -13.57 -14.48
CA GLU A 299 -16.32 -12.49 -15.32
C GLU A 299 -16.31 -11.12 -14.61
N GLU A 300 -17.26 -10.87 -13.73
CA GLU A 300 -17.31 -9.65 -12.93
C GLU A 300 -16.08 -9.49 -12.02
N VAL A 301 -15.47 -10.58 -11.54
CA VAL A 301 -14.23 -10.52 -10.76
C VAL A 301 -13.11 -9.88 -11.58
N TYR A 302 -12.94 -10.33 -12.81
CA TYR A 302 -11.94 -9.75 -13.74
C TYR A 302 -12.25 -8.29 -14.06
N THR A 303 -13.54 -7.98 -14.27
CA THR A 303 -13.99 -6.63 -14.61
C THR A 303 -13.63 -5.63 -13.51
N TYR A 304 -13.93 -5.94 -12.24
CA TYR A 304 -13.68 -4.99 -11.15
C TYR A 304 -12.20 -4.91 -10.77
N LEU A 305 -11.44 -5.99 -10.86
CA LEU A 305 -9.98 -5.95 -10.76
C LEU A 305 -9.37 -5.06 -11.85
N ARG A 306 -9.83 -5.25 -13.10
CA ARG A 306 -9.36 -4.49 -14.25
C ARG A 306 -9.57 -2.99 -14.07
N LYS A 307 -10.76 -2.54 -13.62
CA LYS A 307 -11.03 -1.12 -13.35
C LYS A 307 -9.98 -0.50 -12.43
N VAL A 308 -9.65 -1.18 -11.30
CA VAL A 308 -8.64 -0.70 -10.33
C VAL A 308 -7.24 -0.67 -10.95
N ARG A 309 -6.86 -1.70 -11.68
CA ARG A 309 -5.55 -1.83 -12.33
C ARG A 309 -5.36 -0.78 -13.42
N GLU A 310 -6.35 -0.58 -14.28
CA GLU A 310 -6.30 0.42 -15.35
C GLU A 310 -6.20 1.85 -14.82
N ARG A 311 -6.94 2.20 -13.75
CA ARG A 311 -6.82 3.48 -13.07
C ARG A 311 -5.39 3.73 -12.57
N SER A 312 -4.69 2.68 -12.15
CA SER A 312 -3.30 2.77 -11.69
C SER A 312 -2.25 2.81 -12.81
N GLY A 313 -2.67 2.76 -14.09
CA GLY A 313 -1.77 2.77 -15.24
C GLY A 313 -1.38 1.38 -15.78
N LEU A 314 -1.92 0.30 -15.20
CA LEU A 314 -1.71 -1.05 -15.73
C LEU A 314 -2.68 -1.31 -16.89
N LYS A 315 -2.41 -0.73 -18.05
CA LYS A 315 -3.24 -0.88 -19.25
C LYS A 315 -2.41 -0.74 -20.52
N LYS A 316 -2.96 -1.26 -21.62
CA LYS A 316 -2.34 -1.15 -22.95
C LYS A 316 -2.19 0.31 -23.38
N GLY A 317 -1.05 0.62 -24.01
CA GLY A 317 -0.74 1.94 -24.56
C GLY A 317 -0.24 2.95 -23.53
N VAL A 318 -0.08 2.57 -22.27
CA VAL A 318 0.39 3.43 -21.16
C VAL A 318 1.75 2.93 -20.67
N LEU A 319 2.66 3.84 -20.36
CA LEU A 319 4.01 3.52 -19.86
C LEU A 319 4.75 2.48 -20.71
N GLY A 320 4.52 2.51 -22.02
CA GLY A 320 5.11 1.59 -22.98
C GLY A 320 4.53 0.16 -22.97
N GLN A 321 3.40 -0.08 -22.31
CA GLN A 321 2.75 -1.37 -22.29
C GLN A 321 2.11 -1.71 -23.65
N THR A 322 2.48 -2.84 -24.21
CA THR A 322 1.91 -3.36 -25.47
C THR A 322 0.73 -4.29 -25.25
N GLU A 323 0.63 -4.91 -24.10
CA GLU A 323 -0.40 -5.87 -23.72
C GLU A 323 -1.44 -5.22 -22.80
N ASP A 324 -2.63 -5.78 -22.78
CA ASP A 324 -3.72 -5.35 -21.91
C ASP A 324 -3.57 -5.96 -20.51
N ILE A 325 -2.54 -5.52 -19.79
CA ILE A 325 -2.20 -6.02 -18.45
C ILE A 325 -3.17 -5.56 -17.34
N GLY A 326 -4.15 -4.74 -17.66
CA GLY A 326 -5.30 -4.48 -16.79
C GLY A 326 -6.09 -5.75 -16.51
N ASP A 327 -6.27 -6.58 -17.55
CA ASP A 327 -6.82 -7.93 -17.36
C ASP A 327 -5.75 -8.87 -16.79
N VAL A 328 -6.02 -9.37 -15.58
CA VAL A 328 -5.09 -10.29 -14.90
C VAL A 328 -4.84 -11.58 -15.69
N ARG A 329 -5.80 -12.04 -16.52
CA ARG A 329 -5.62 -13.21 -17.38
C ARG A 329 -4.51 -12.96 -18.40
N VAL A 330 -4.50 -11.80 -19.04
CA VAL A 330 -3.48 -11.40 -20.01
C VAL A 330 -2.13 -11.20 -19.32
N ALA A 331 -2.10 -10.49 -18.18
CA ALA A 331 -0.87 -10.24 -17.45
C ALA A 331 -0.18 -11.54 -17.01
N TRP A 332 -0.92 -12.46 -16.38
CA TRP A 332 -0.36 -13.75 -15.93
C TRP A 332 0.01 -14.68 -17.07
N GLU A 333 -0.80 -14.78 -18.11
CA GLU A 333 -0.49 -15.62 -19.28
C GLU A 333 0.84 -15.19 -19.93
N LYS A 334 1.03 -13.88 -20.11
CA LYS A 334 2.20 -13.34 -20.79
C LYS A 334 3.43 -13.34 -19.91
N TYR A 335 3.30 -12.86 -18.68
CA TYR A 335 4.45 -12.47 -17.86
C TYR A 335 4.69 -13.33 -16.62
N SER A 336 3.70 -14.06 -16.10
CA SER A 336 3.89 -14.89 -14.91
C SER A 336 4.41 -16.30 -15.25
N ASN A 337 5.21 -16.85 -14.34
CA ASN A 337 5.62 -18.26 -14.38
C ASN A 337 4.47 -19.23 -14.06
N ASP A 338 3.34 -18.72 -13.52
CA ASP A 338 2.09 -19.48 -13.33
C ASP A 338 0.92 -18.85 -14.12
N PRO A 339 0.81 -19.11 -15.43
CA PRO A 339 -0.22 -18.52 -16.28
C PRO A 339 -1.64 -19.04 -15.97
N THR A 340 -1.77 -20.07 -15.15
CA THR A 340 -3.06 -20.66 -14.79
C THR A 340 -3.68 -20.05 -13.54
N LYS A 341 -2.90 -19.35 -12.74
CA LYS A 341 -3.30 -18.76 -11.47
C LYS A 341 -4.62 -17.97 -11.52
N PRO A 342 -4.86 -17.08 -12.50
CA PRO A 342 -6.13 -16.33 -12.58
C PRO A 342 -7.35 -17.20 -12.88
N LYS A 343 -7.16 -18.42 -13.36
CA LYS A 343 -8.24 -19.30 -13.85
C LYS A 343 -8.86 -20.17 -12.75
N THR A 344 -8.24 -20.21 -11.59
CA THR A 344 -8.69 -21.00 -10.43
C THR A 344 -9.17 -20.12 -9.29
N LYS A 345 -10.11 -20.61 -8.50
CA LYS A 345 -10.64 -19.90 -7.33
C LYS A 345 -9.54 -19.51 -6.32
N ASP A 346 -8.65 -20.45 -6.01
CA ASP A 346 -7.55 -20.22 -5.06
C ASP A 346 -6.49 -19.30 -5.61
N GLY A 347 -6.15 -19.44 -6.88
CA GLY A 347 -5.23 -18.54 -7.56
C GLY A 347 -5.78 -17.12 -7.64
N MET A 348 -7.08 -16.97 -7.99
CA MET A 348 -7.75 -15.68 -8.01
C MET A 348 -7.86 -15.06 -6.61
N ARG A 349 -8.15 -15.86 -5.57
CA ARG A 349 -8.09 -15.40 -4.16
C ARG A 349 -6.72 -14.80 -3.83
N SER A 350 -5.65 -15.45 -4.26
CA SER A 350 -4.28 -14.95 -4.04
C SER A 350 -4.03 -13.63 -4.77
N ILE A 351 -4.51 -13.49 -6.01
CA ILE A 351 -4.43 -12.26 -6.80
C ILE A 351 -5.23 -11.14 -6.13
N ILE A 352 -6.47 -11.39 -5.72
CA ILE A 352 -7.33 -10.40 -5.06
C ILE A 352 -6.70 -9.92 -3.75
N LYS A 353 -6.18 -10.84 -2.93
CA LYS A 353 -5.47 -10.48 -1.70
C LYS A 353 -4.27 -9.58 -2.00
N GLN A 354 -3.51 -9.89 -3.05
CA GLN A 354 -2.35 -9.07 -3.46
C GLN A 354 -2.78 -7.71 -3.99
N GLU A 355 -3.82 -7.64 -4.83
CA GLU A 355 -4.38 -6.35 -5.30
C GLU A 355 -4.86 -5.48 -4.14
N ARG A 356 -5.53 -6.05 -3.14
CA ARG A 356 -5.92 -5.31 -1.93
C ARG A 356 -4.72 -4.79 -1.16
N LYS A 357 -3.68 -5.61 -0.96
CA LYS A 357 -2.45 -5.19 -0.27
C LYS A 357 -1.75 -4.02 -0.97
N ILE A 358 -1.75 -4.03 -2.31
CA ILE A 358 -1.11 -2.99 -3.13
C ILE A 358 -1.99 -1.74 -3.19
N GLU A 359 -3.26 -1.91 -3.57
CA GLU A 359 -4.18 -0.81 -3.79
C GLU A 359 -4.45 -0.02 -2.51
N LEU A 360 -4.61 -0.72 -1.38
CA LEU A 360 -4.91 -0.13 -0.08
C LEU A 360 -3.66 0.02 0.82
N ALA A 361 -2.47 -0.09 0.22
CA ALA A 361 -1.22 0.09 0.94
C ALA A 361 -1.20 1.45 1.67
N LEU A 362 -0.78 1.46 2.93
CA LEU A 362 -0.66 2.64 3.79
C LEU A 362 -1.99 3.29 4.21
N GLU A 363 -3.13 2.68 3.90
CA GLU A 363 -4.47 3.17 4.28
C GLU A 363 -5.04 2.49 5.55
N GLY A 364 -4.28 1.61 6.21
CA GLY A 364 -4.68 0.95 7.46
C GLY A 364 -5.49 -0.36 7.27
N HIS A 365 -5.77 -0.77 6.05
CA HIS A 365 -6.60 -1.96 5.77
C HIS A 365 -5.87 -3.29 6.00
N GLN A 366 -4.56 -3.36 5.73
CA GLN A 366 -3.82 -4.62 5.67
C GLN A 366 -3.87 -5.43 6.97
N TYR A 367 -3.75 -4.79 8.13
CA TYR A 367 -3.83 -5.48 9.41
C TYR A 367 -5.17 -6.19 9.61
N ASN A 368 -6.26 -5.52 9.26
CA ASN A 368 -7.61 -6.06 9.35
C ASN A 368 -7.85 -7.18 8.33
N ASP A 369 -7.36 -7.02 7.11
CA ASP A 369 -7.43 -8.04 6.06
C ASP A 369 -6.68 -9.31 6.45
N LEU A 370 -5.45 -9.20 6.96
CA LEU A 370 -4.68 -10.34 7.46
C LEU A 370 -5.40 -11.09 8.60
N ARG A 371 -6.05 -10.37 9.50
CA ARG A 371 -6.83 -10.99 10.59
C ARG A 371 -8.03 -11.75 10.04
N ARG A 372 -8.88 -11.10 9.24
CA ARG A 372 -10.11 -11.72 8.73
C ARG A 372 -9.84 -12.90 7.79
N TRP A 373 -8.71 -12.89 7.05
CA TRP A 373 -8.24 -14.00 6.22
C TRP A 373 -7.57 -15.12 7.02
N LYS A 374 -7.23 -14.90 8.29
CA LYS A 374 -6.41 -15.75 9.16
C LYS A 374 -4.95 -15.90 8.68
N ASP A 375 -4.47 -14.96 7.92
CA ASP A 375 -3.07 -14.90 7.47
C ASP A 375 -2.15 -14.19 8.48
N ALA A 376 -2.71 -13.53 9.50
CA ALA A 376 -1.95 -12.71 10.46
C ALA A 376 -0.88 -13.50 11.23
N SER A 377 -1.15 -14.75 11.60
CA SER A 377 -0.15 -15.60 12.28
C SER A 377 1.09 -15.86 11.44
N LYS A 378 0.94 -15.98 10.13
CA LYS A 378 2.05 -16.17 9.19
C LYS A 378 2.75 -14.84 8.88
N GLU A 379 1.99 -13.81 8.57
CA GLU A 379 2.55 -12.56 8.04
C GLU A 379 3.11 -11.65 9.16
N LEU A 380 2.42 -11.52 10.29
CA LEU A 380 2.85 -10.65 11.39
C LEU A 380 3.88 -11.28 12.33
N SER A 381 4.24 -12.54 12.12
CA SER A 381 5.34 -13.20 12.84
C SER A 381 6.68 -13.13 12.08
N LYS A 382 6.70 -12.60 10.88
CA LYS A 382 7.92 -12.42 10.09
C LYS A 382 8.80 -11.33 10.69
N SER A 383 10.12 -11.49 10.60
CA SER A 383 11.07 -10.44 10.96
C SER A 383 10.88 -9.21 10.08
N ILE A 384 10.85 -8.04 10.70
CA ILE A 384 10.76 -6.76 9.98
C ILE A 384 12.14 -6.36 9.49
N LYS A 385 12.23 -6.07 8.19
CA LYS A 385 13.48 -5.72 7.51
C LYS A 385 13.41 -4.35 6.85
N GLY A 386 14.57 -3.76 6.67
CA GLY A 386 14.80 -2.50 5.97
C GLY A 386 16.24 -2.42 5.47
N TRP A 387 16.61 -1.27 4.94
CA TRP A 387 17.99 -0.97 4.60
C TRP A 387 18.80 -0.59 5.85
N ASN A 388 20.13 -0.67 5.75
CA ASN A 388 21.02 -0.19 6.81
C ASN A 388 21.07 1.35 6.79
N VAL A 389 20.16 1.99 7.50
CA VAL A 389 20.03 3.46 7.57
C VAL A 389 21.19 4.15 8.31
N GLN A 390 22.19 3.40 8.76
CA GLN A 390 23.46 3.92 9.30
C GLN A 390 24.54 4.00 8.22
N GLY A 391 24.28 3.52 7.00
CA GLY A 391 25.21 3.57 5.87
C GLY A 391 25.29 4.99 5.27
N GLU A 392 26.50 5.50 5.10
CA GLU A 392 26.79 6.81 4.48
C GLU A 392 26.97 6.70 2.95
N ILE A 393 27.38 5.53 2.50
CA ILE A 393 27.64 5.21 1.09
C ILE A 393 26.71 4.09 0.61
N GLU A 394 26.56 3.93 -0.70
CA GLU A 394 25.65 2.96 -1.33
C GLU A 394 25.88 1.53 -0.85
N GLU A 395 27.13 1.09 -0.80
CA GLU A 395 27.53 -0.27 -0.44
C GLU A 395 27.16 -0.63 1.00
N ASP A 396 27.10 0.35 1.88
CA ASP A 396 26.73 0.16 3.29
C ASP A 396 25.22 0.35 3.49
N PHE A 397 24.61 1.34 2.85
CA PHE A 397 23.19 1.63 2.98
C PHE A 397 22.31 0.50 2.43
N TYR A 398 22.62 -0.06 1.26
CA TYR A 398 21.81 -1.10 0.61
C TYR A 398 22.07 -2.52 1.14
N LYS A 399 22.46 -2.64 2.41
CA LYS A 399 22.49 -3.92 3.14
C LYS A 399 21.16 -4.17 3.82
N VAL A 400 20.53 -5.30 3.52
CA VAL A 400 19.31 -5.72 4.21
C VAL A 400 19.60 -5.98 5.67
N THR A 401 18.87 -5.29 6.54
CA THR A 401 19.03 -5.38 8.00
C THR A 401 17.73 -5.84 8.64
N THR A 402 17.81 -6.80 9.55
CA THR A 402 16.70 -7.16 10.44
C THR A 402 16.59 -6.13 11.54
N LEU A 403 15.49 -5.38 11.53
CA LEU A 403 15.24 -4.30 12.48
C LEU A 403 14.57 -4.80 13.75
N PHE A 404 13.66 -5.76 13.58
CA PHE A 404 12.84 -6.25 14.66
C PHE A 404 12.36 -7.69 14.38
N VAL A 405 12.37 -8.53 15.41
CA VAL A 405 11.76 -9.85 15.38
C VAL A 405 10.51 -9.81 16.25
N PRO A 406 9.30 -9.80 15.66
CA PRO A 406 8.08 -9.69 16.43
C PRO A 406 7.83 -10.95 17.25
N ARG A 407 7.06 -10.81 18.34
CA ARG A 407 6.49 -11.96 19.05
C ARG A 407 5.56 -12.71 18.10
N ALA A 408 5.53 -14.03 18.20
CA ALA A 408 4.61 -14.85 17.43
C ALA A 408 3.15 -14.39 17.63
N PHE A 409 2.45 -14.17 16.53
CA PHE A 409 1.03 -13.88 16.51
C PHE A 409 0.26 -15.20 16.65
N THR A 410 -0.49 -15.34 17.72
CA THR A 410 -1.15 -16.60 18.11
C THR A 410 -2.67 -16.49 17.93
N THR A 411 -3.40 -17.60 18.15
CA THR A 411 -4.86 -17.66 18.01
C THR A 411 -5.58 -16.60 18.84
N LYS A 412 -5.13 -16.29 20.04
CA LYS A 412 -5.75 -15.26 20.89
C LYS A 412 -5.61 -13.84 20.29
N ASP A 413 -4.53 -13.57 19.56
CA ASP A 413 -4.20 -12.23 19.04
C ASP A 413 -5.12 -11.80 17.88
N TYR A 414 -5.89 -12.72 17.31
CA TYR A 414 -6.96 -12.39 16.34
C TYR A 414 -8.16 -11.67 16.98
N LEU A 415 -8.35 -11.86 18.30
CA LEU A 415 -9.45 -11.25 19.06
C LEU A 415 -8.88 -10.28 20.08
N TRP A 416 -9.59 -9.16 20.30
CA TRP A 416 -9.21 -8.20 21.32
C TRP A 416 -9.68 -8.65 22.71
N PRO A 417 -8.86 -8.45 23.76
CA PRO A 417 -9.32 -8.71 25.13
C PRO A 417 -10.40 -7.72 25.55
N ILE A 418 -11.35 -8.20 26.33
CA ILE A 418 -12.27 -7.34 27.08
C ILE A 418 -11.49 -6.73 28.24
N LYS A 419 -11.67 -5.44 28.47
CA LYS A 419 -11.00 -4.72 29.56
C LYS A 419 -11.39 -5.32 30.90
N LYS A 420 -10.42 -5.58 31.77
CA LYS A 420 -10.65 -6.19 33.09
C LYS A 420 -11.70 -5.47 33.92
N GLN A 421 -11.76 -4.15 33.83
CA GLN A 421 -12.74 -3.35 34.56
C GLN A 421 -14.16 -3.64 34.09
N ASP A 422 -14.38 -3.83 32.77
CA ASP A 422 -15.72 -4.11 32.22
C ASP A 422 -16.21 -5.52 32.67
N LEU A 423 -15.29 -6.49 32.72
CA LEU A 423 -15.56 -7.84 33.29
C LEU A 423 -15.90 -7.80 34.78
N GLN A 424 -15.43 -6.82 35.53
CA GLN A 424 -15.73 -6.66 36.96
C GLN A 424 -17.10 -5.99 37.20
N VAL A 425 -17.56 -5.21 36.24
CA VAL A 425 -18.85 -4.48 36.33
C VAL A 425 -20.00 -5.33 35.80
N ASP A 426 -19.75 -6.14 34.77
CA ASP A 426 -20.78 -7.02 34.19
C ASP A 426 -20.29 -8.46 34.23
N ASP A 427 -20.91 -9.25 35.17
CA ASP A 427 -20.61 -10.65 35.41
C ASP A 427 -21.03 -11.59 34.28
N LYS A 428 -21.85 -11.11 33.32
CA LYS A 428 -22.22 -11.87 32.12
C LYS A 428 -21.21 -11.78 30.99
N LEU A 429 -20.24 -10.89 31.10
CA LEU A 429 -19.18 -10.81 30.11
C LEU A 429 -18.18 -11.96 30.28
N ILE A 430 -17.92 -12.67 29.20
CA ILE A 430 -16.92 -13.74 29.13
C ILE A 430 -15.71 -13.20 28.40
N GLN A 431 -14.52 -13.32 29.02
CA GLN A 431 -13.27 -12.91 28.41
C GLN A 431 -13.05 -13.59 27.05
N THR A 432 -12.53 -12.86 26.09
CA THR A 432 -12.22 -13.43 24.78
C THR A 432 -11.17 -14.54 24.88
N TYR A 433 -11.25 -15.48 23.94
CA TYR A 433 -10.45 -16.70 23.93
C TYR A 433 -8.95 -16.45 24.12
N GLY A 434 -8.36 -17.07 25.15
CA GLY A 434 -6.92 -17.05 25.40
C GLY A 434 -6.38 -15.82 26.13
N TRP A 435 -7.27 -14.92 26.61
CA TRP A 435 -6.89 -13.73 27.40
C TRP A 435 -7.23 -13.88 28.87
#